data_58aaa971f38ec77b266b8694b91d6d49
#
_entry.id   58aaa971f38ec77b266b8694b91d6d49
#
_cell.length_a   1.000
_cell.length_b   1.000
_cell.length_c   1.000
_cell.angle_alpha   90.00
_cell.angle_beta   90.00
_cell.angle_gamma   90.00
#
_symmetry.space_group_name_H-M   'P 1'
#
loop_
_entity.id
_entity.type
_entity.pdbx_description
1 polymer ?
#
loop_
_entity_poly.entity_id
_entity_poly.type
_entity_poly.pdbx_seq_one_letter_code
_entity_poly.pdbx_strand_id
1 'polypeptide(L)'
;MPRSFGHSAGAKKFDEIIDFAGNFGIKVVTVYAFSTENWNRPKEEVDALMVLLNDYLENGLKKLAGKDTRVKIIGDTASLPESIRRGIENIEEKTKDGKSMLVRIALNYGGRLEIVSAAKKAAEMVKEGKIDSSDIDEDFLSSLMYNPEAGDPDLIIRPSGEYRLSNFLLWGSAYSEFWFSDILWPDFTGDDLIKAIYDYQKRNRRFGGV
;
A
#
# COMPACT_ATOMS: atom_id res chain seq x y z
N MET A 1 -20.52 17.10 -4.27
CA MET A 1 -19.20 17.55 -4.80
C MET A 1 -18.77 16.60 -5.90
N PRO A 2 -18.14 17.08 -6.99
CA PRO A 2 -17.57 16.18 -8.01
C PRO A 2 -16.51 15.26 -7.38
N ARG A 3 -16.43 14.00 -7.84
CA ARG A 3 -15.49 12.99 -7.32
C ARG A 3 -14.02 13.42 -7.41
N SER A 4 -13.66 14.24 -8.42
CA SER A 4 -12.31 14.80 -8.58
C SER A 4 -11.85 15.65 -7.39
N PHE A 5 -12.75 16.39 -6.75
CA PHE A 5 -12.44 17.12 -5.52
C PHE A 5 -12.08 16.20 -4.36
N GLY A 6 -12.77 15.04 -4.24
CA GLY A 6 -12.46 14.05 -3.24
C GLY A 6 -11.08 13.43 -3.40
N HIS A 7 -10.64 13.20 -4.64
CA HIS A 7 -9.31 12.63 -4.91
C HIS A 7 -8.17 13.59 -4.55
N SER A 8 -8.30 14.88 -4.88
CA SER A 8 -7.29 15.89 -4.51
C SER A 8 -7.23 16.11 -2.99
N ALA A 9 -8.39 16.15 -2.33
CA ALA A 9 -8.44 16.22 -0.86
C ALA A 9 -7.83 14.98 -0.21
N GLY A 10 -8.06 13.79 -0.79
CA GLY A 10 -7.47 12.53 -0.34
C GLY A 10 -5.95 12.49 -0.46
N ALA A 11 -5.38 13.05 -1.55
CA ALA A 11 -3.93 13.14 -1.72
C ALA A 11 -3.28 14.09 -0.69
N LYS A 12 -3.93 15.23 -0.40
CA LYS A 12 -3.47 16.13 0.66
C LYS A 12 -3.51 15.47 2.02
N LYS A 13 -4.58 14.73 2.31
CA LYS A 13 -4.73 13.98 3.57
C LYS A 13 -3.67 12.89 3.71
N PHE A 14 -3.28 12.24 2.60
CA PHE A 14 -2.17 11.30 2.60
C PHE A 14 -0.89 11.94 3.15
N ASP A 15 -0.48 13.12 2.67
CA ASP A 15 0.71 13.83 3.16
C ASP A 15 0.62 14.09 4.67
N GLU A 16 -0.53 14.61 5.14
CA GLU A 16 -0.75 14.91 6.55
C GLU A 16 -0.61 13.67 7.44
N ILE A 17 -1.20 12.54 7.03
CA ILE A 17 -1.17 11.29 7.80
C ILE A 17 0.21 10.64 7.77
N ILE A 18 0.92 10.67 6.63
CA ILE A 18 2.29 10.14 6.54
C ILE A 18 3.23 10.94 7.44
N ASP A 19 3.13 12.28 7.42
CA ASP A 19 3.92 13.14 8.29
C ASP A 19 3.65 12.85 9.77
N PHE A 20 2.38 12.73 10.12
CA PHE A 20 1.96 12.40 11.47
C PHE A 20 2.48 11.02 11.91
N ALA A 21 2.32 9.99 11.06
CA ALA A 21 2.77 8.64 11.33
C ALA A 21 4.29 8.56 11.54
N GLY A 22 5.07 9.27 10.70
CA GLY A 22 6.53 9.35 10.85
C GLY A 22 6.95 9.99 12.16
N ASN A 23 6.32 11.12 12.54
CA ASN A 23 6.58 11.79 13.82
C ASN A 23 6.16 10.95 15.03
N PHE A 24 5.13 10.12 14.87
CA PHE A 24 4.66 9.19 15.91
C PHE A 24 5.55 7.96 16.05
N GLY A 25 6.46 7.70 15.09
CA GLY A 25 7.42 6.59 15.11
C GLY A 25 6.96 5.31 14.45
N ILE A 26 5.89 5.37 13.64
CA ILE A 26 5.44 4.22 12.83
C ILE A 26 6.52 3.87 11.80
N LYS A 27 6.85 2.58 11.69
CA LYS A 27 7.94 2.11 10.83
C LYS A 27 7.52 1.83 9.40
N VAL A 28 6.31 1.32 9.21
CA VAL A 28 5.78 0.98 7.88
C VAL A 28 4.35 1.50 7.76
N VAL A 29 4.07 2.23 6.70
CA VAL A 29 2.71 2.64 6.32
C VAL A 29 2.44 2.19 4.90
N THR A 30 1.34 1.47 4.68
CA THR A 30 0.88 1.09 3.34
C THR A 30 -0.43 1.79 3.03
N VAL A 31 -0.49 2.51 1.91
CA VAL A 31 -1.70 3.23 1.48
C VAL A 31 -2.19 2.70 0.14
N TYR A 32 -3.51 2.47 0.03
CA TYR A 32 -4.15 2.02 -1.21
C TYR A 32 -4.50 3.22 -2.09
N ALA A 33 -3.68 3.50 -3.09
CA ALA A 33 -3.87 4.66 -3.96
C ALA A 33 -4.73 4.34 -5.20
N PHE A 34 -4.49 3.18 -5.85
CA PHE A 34 -5.23 2.77 -7.05
C PHE A 34 -5.29 1.25 -7.15
N SER A 35 -6.51 0.69 -7.14
CA SER A 35 -6.72 -0.75 -7.27
C SER A 35 -6.85 -1.20 -8.73
N THR A 36 -6.59 -2.49 -9.00
CA THR A 36 -6.84 -3.09 -10.32
C THR A 36 -8.29 -2.97 -10.75
N GLU A 37 -9.24 -2.96 -9.82
CA GLU A 37 -10.66 -2.80 -10.10
C GLU A 37 -11.03 -1.37 -10.53
N ASN A 38 -10.19 -0.37 -10.22
CA ASN A 38 -10.45 1.03 -10.60
C ASN A 38 -10.40 1.26 -12.12
N TRP A 39 -9.75 0.38 -12.89
CA TRP A 39 -9.80 0.42 -14.34
C TRP A 39 -11.20 0.24 -14.92
N ASN A 40 -12.13 -0.38 -14.18
CA ASN A 40 -13.53 -0.54 -14.57
C ASN A 40 -14.38 0.73 -14.37
N ARG A 41 -13.80 1.82 -13.88
CA ARG A 41 -14.48 3.11 -13.74
C ARG A 41 -14.64 3.80 -15.10
N PRO A 42 -15.55 4.80 -15.23
CA PRO A 42 -15.63 5.62 -16.44
C PRO A 42 -14.27 6.17 -16.85
N LYS A 43 -14.00 6.16 -18.15
CA LYS A 43 -12.68 6.54 -18.70
C LYS A 43 -12.22 7.92 -18.23
N GLU A 44 -13.14 8.90 -18.20
CA GLU A 44 -12.84 10.27 -17.74
C GLU A 44 -12.36 10.30 -16.27
N GLU A 45 -12.92 9.42 -15.41
CA GLU A 45 -12.49 9.31 -14.01
C GLU A 45 -11.09 8.68 -13.91
N VAL A 46 -10.84 7.63 -14.70
CA VAL A 46 -9.53 6.97 -14.75
C VAL A 46 -8.46 7.94 -15.28
N ASP A 47 -8.74 8.65 -16.37
CA ASP A 47 -7.80 9.62 -16.95
C ASP A 47 -7.48 10.74 -15.94
N ALA A 48 -8.48 11.26 -15.23
CA ALA A 48 -8.27 12.27 -14.19
C ALA A 48 -7.41 11.73 -13.00
N LEU A 49 -7.62 10.47 -12.60
CA LEU A 49 -6.81 9.82 -11.57
C LEU A 49 -5.35 9.65 -12.03
N MET A 50 -5.11 9.27 -13.28
CA MET A 50 -3.77 9.13 -13.83
C MET A 50 -3.03 10.48 -13.90
N VAL A 51 -3.73 11.56 -14.26
CA VAL A 51 -3.15 12.92 -14.24
C VAL A 51 -2.78 13.33 -12.81
N LEU A 52 -3.68 13.13 -11.84
CA LEU A 52 -3.42 13.44 -10.43
C LEU A 52 -2.25 12.61 -9.89
N LEU A 53 -2.18 11.33 -10.23
CA LEU A 53 -1.11 10.44 -9.82
C LEU A 53 0.23 10.87 -10.41
N ASN A 54 0.28 11.23 -11.71
CA ASN A 54 1.50 11.72 -12.35
C ASN A 54 2.01 12.99 -11.66
N ASP A 55 1.14 13.96 -11.44
CA ASP A 55 1.49 15.19 -10.71
C ASP A 55 1.98 14.90 -9.29
N TYR A 56 1.34 13.96 -8.60
CA TYR A 56 1.73 13.56 -7.26
C TYR A 56 3.11 12.89 -7.22
N LEU A 57 3.41 12.00 -8.18
CA LEU A 57 4.74 11.36 -8.30
C LEU A 57 5.84 12.38 -8.63
N GLU A 58 5.54 13.35 -9.50
CA GLU A 58 6.52 14.37 -9.91
C GLU A 58 6.76 15.45 -8.83
N ASN A 59 5.71 15.87 -8.14
CA ASN A 59 5.74 17.05 -7.27
C ASN A 59 5.39 16.77 -5.81
N GLY A 60 4.39 15.93 -5.53
CA GLY A 60 3.90 15.64 -4.19
C GLY A 60 4.94 14.91 -3.34
N LEU A 61 5.50 13.85 -3.87
CA LEU A 61 6.46 13.00 -3.13
C LEU A 61 7.84 13.63 -2.95
N LYS A 62 8.14 14.77 -3.59
CA LYS A 62 9.39 15.52 -3.34
C LYS A 62 9.57 15.90 -1.87
N LYS A 63 8.48 16.12 -1.14
CA LYS A 63 8.52 16.40 0.29
C LYS A 63 9.00 15.21 1.11
N LEU A 64 8.68 13.99 0.67
CA LEU A 64 9.15 12.76 1.33
C LEU A 64 10.64 12.51 1.06
N ALA A 65 11.15 12.86 -0.12
CA ALA A 65 12.56 12.73 -0.46
C ALA A 65 13.49 13.62 0.41
N GLY A 66 12.95 14.69 1.03
CA GLY A 66 13.68 15.54 2.00
C GLY A 66 13.67 15.01 3.43
N LYS A 67 12.97 13.89 3.69
CA LYS A 67 12.85 13.22 4.99
C LYS A 67 13.59 11.90 4.95
N ASP A 68 13.95 11.36 6.10
CA ASP A 68 14.56 10.03 6.22
C ASP A 68 13.50 8.90 6.02
N THR A 69 12.72 9.03 4.94
CA THR A 69 11.59 8.14 4.58
C THR A 69 11.89 7.46 3.26
N ARG A 70 11.79 6.15 3.22
CA ARG A 70 11.88 5.34 2.00
C ARG A 70 10.47 5.16 1.41
N VAL A 71 10.33 5.39 0.11
CA VAL A 71 9.09 5.15 -0.63
C VAL A 71 9.24 3.90 -1.48
N LYS A 72 8.21 3.05 -1.49
CA LYS A 72 8.12 1.87 -2.34
C LYS A 72 6.74 1.76 -2.97
N ILE A 73 6.69 1.57 -4.27
CA ILE A 73 5.43 1.32 -4.97
C ILE A 73 5.23 -0.18 -5.08
N ILE A 74 4.02 -0.65 -4.71
CA ILE A 74 3.65 -2.06 -4.82
C ILE A 74 2.45 -2.22 -5.76
N GLY A 75 2.46 -3.26 -6.58
CA GLY A 75 1.43 -3.57 -7.57
C GLY A 75 2.02 -3.88 -8.95
N ASP A 76 1.16 -4.03 -9.96
CA ASP A 76 1.57 -4.22 -11.34
C ASP A 76 1.90 -2.87 -11.99
N THR A 77 3.12 -2.39 -11.75
CA THR A 77 3.61 -1.13 -12.31
C THR A 77 3.98 -1.23 -13.79
N ALA A 78 4.23 -2.44 -14.30
CA ALA A 78 4.66 -2.64 -15.69
C ALA A 78 3.58 -2.25 -16.71
N SER A 79 2.30 -2.41 -16.36
CA SER A 79 1.16 -2.06 -17.21
C SER A 79 0.76 -0.58 -17.14
N LEU A 80 1.39 0.23 -16.27
CA LEU A 80 1.12 1.65 -16.13
C LEU A 80 1.74 2.49 -17.27
N PRO A 81 1.18 3.68 -17.57
CA PRO A 81 1.78 4.61 -18.53
C PRO A 81 3.24 4.92 -18.23
N GLU A 82 4.04 5.14 -19.29
CA GLU A 82 5.49 5.35 -19.16
C GLU A 82 5.84 6.54 -18.24
N SER A 83 5.08 7.62 -18.29
CA SER A 83 5.29 8.79 -17.41
C SER A 83 5.17 8.41 -15.93
N ILE A 84 4.17 7.59 -15.59
CA ILE A 84 3.96 7.08 -14.23
C ILE A 84 5.13 6.18 -13.81
N ARG A 85 5.56 5.24 -14.68
CA ARG A 85 6.69 4.34 -14.39
C ARG A 85 7.98 5.11 -14.12
N ARG A 86 8.29 6.13 -14.93
CA ARG A 86 9.46 7.02 -14.69
C ARG A 86 9.34 7.79 -13.38
N GLY A 87 8.15 8.27 -13.03
CA GLY A 87 7.88 8.92 -11.75
C GLY A 87 8.15 7.98 -10.57
N ILE A 88 7.72 6.72 -10.68
CA ILE A 88 7.97 5.66 -9.69
C ILE A 88 9.48 5.43 -9.51
N GLU A 89 10.20 5.15 -10.60
CA GLU A 89 11.65 4.92 -10.57
C GLU A 89 12.40 6.10 -9.91
N ASN A 90 12.02 7.32 -10.28
CA ASN A 90 12.65 8.53 -9.76
C ASN A 90 12.42 8.71 -8.25
N ILE A 91 11.20 8.46 -7.73
CA ILE A 91 10.96 8.62 -6.29
C ILE A 91 11.56 7.49 -5.48
N GLU A 92 11.52 6.25 -5.95
CA GLU A 92 12.16 5.13 -5.29
C GLU A 92 13.67 5.33 -5.19
N GLU A 93 14.32 5.77 -6.28
CA GLU A 93 15.75 6.07 -6.28
C GLU A 93 16.11 7.23 -5.32
N LYS A 94 15.33 8.31 -5.32
CA LYS A 94 15.58 9.47 -4.45
C LYS A 94 15.38 9.19 -2.96
N THR A 95 14.63 8.16 -2.63
CA THR A 95 14.29 7.83 -1.24
C THR A 95 14.88 6.51 -0.76
N LYS A 96 15.70 5.84 -1.59
CA LYS A 96 16.23 4.49 -1.31
C LYS A 96 17.00 4.36 0.00
N ASP A 97 17.67 5.43 0.41
CA ASP A 97 18.51 5.45 1.60
C ASP A 97 17.76 5.84 2.89
N GLY A 98 16.45 6.15 2.77
CA GLY A 98 15.61 6.48 3.93
C GLY A 98 15.45 5.31 4.89
N LYS A 99 15.60 5.57 6.20
CA LYS A 99 15.69 4.54 7.26
C LYS A 99 14.65 4.70 8.36
N SER A 100 14.06 5.88 8.53
CA SER A 100 13.16 6.17 9.65
C SER A 100 11.78 5.50 9.46
N MET A 101 11.27 5.53 8.23
CA MET A 101 9.95 4.98 7.88
C MET A 101 9.93 4.48 6.44
N LEU A 102 9.27 3.36 6.20
CA LEU A 102 8.92 2.87 4.87
C LEU A 102 7.46 3.23 4.54
N VAL A 103 7.25 3.99 3.47
CA VAL A 103 5.92 4.26 2.90
C VAL A 103 5.72 3.40 1.67
N ARG A 104 4.77 2.47 1.74
CA ARG A 104 4.34 1.68 0.58
C ARG A 104 3.09 2.29 -0.03
N ILE A 105 3.09 2.52 -1.32
CA ILE A 105 1.93 3.01 -2.06
C ILE A 105 1.46 1.90 -2.99
N ALA A 106 0.30 1.34 -2.68
CA ALA A 106 -0.33 0.30 -3.50
C ALA A 106 -1.00 0.95 -4.73
N LEU A 107 -0.37 0.74 -5.90
CA LEU A 107 -0.73 1.35 -7.15
C LEU A 107 -0.91 0.28 -8.23
N ASN A 108 -2.06 0.31 -8.92
CA ASN A 108 -2.50 -0.79 -9.78
C ASN A 108 -2.36 -2.14 -9.08
N TYR A 109 -2.79 -2.13 -7.82
CA TYR A 109 -2.62 -3.22 -6.88
C TYR A 109 -3.92 -4.01 -6.72
N GLY A 110 -3.78 -5.30 -6.49
CA GLY A 110 -4.83 -6.21 -6.06
C GLY A 110 -4.22 -7.44 -5.41
N GLY A 111 -4.65 -7.81 -4.20
CA GLY A 111 -4.07 -8.93 -3.46
C GLY A 111 -4.21 -10.27 -4.18
N ARG A 112 -5.31 -10.48 -4.93
CA ARG A 112 -5.44 -11.67 -5.80
C ARG A 112 -4.40 -11.69 -6.92
N LEU A 113 -4.14 -10.52 -7.54
CA LEU A 113 -3.12 -10.40 -8.58
C LEU A 113 -1.73 -10.62 -8.00
N GLU A 114 -1.45 -10.10 -6.83
CA GLU A 114 -0.19 -10.31 -6.11
C GLU A 114 0.08 -11.79 -5.87
N ILE A 115 -0.89 -12.53 -5.33
CA ILE A 115 -0.79 -13.98 -5.08
C ILE A 115 -0.55 -14.74 -6.40
N VAL A 116 -1.32 -14.42 -7.46
CA VAL A 116 -1.16 -15.05 -8.79
C VAL A 116 0.22 -14.74 -9.36
N SER A 117 0.73 -13.51 -9.17
CA SER A 117 2.07 -13.12 -9.63
C SER A 117 3.17 -13.91 -8.90
N ALA A 118 3.07 -14.05 -7.58
CA ALA A 118 3.99 -14.86 -6.78
C ALA A 118 3.96 -16.33 -7.20
N ALA A 119 2.77 -16.92 -7.39
CA ALA A 119 2.60 -18.28 -7.86
C ALA A 119 3.22 -18.52 -9.25
N LYS A 120 3.06 -17.56 -10.17
CA LYS A 120 3.70 -17.64 -11.50
C LYS A 120 5.22 -17.61 -11.40
N LYS A 121 5.79 -16.72 -10.57
CA LYS A 121 7.25 -16.67 -10.34
C LYS A 121 7.76 -17.98 -9.77
N ALA A 122 7.08 -18.56 -8.77
CA ALA A 122 7.44 -19.87 -8.22
C ALA A 122 7.43 -20.96 -9.28
N ALA A 123 6.37 -21.04 -10.10
CA ALA A 123 6.27 -22.01 -11.18
C ALA A 123 7.39 -21.85 -12.23
N GLU A 124 7.78 -20.62 -12.56
CA GLU A 124 8.89 -20.34 -13.46
C GLU A 124 10.23 -20.79 -12.87
N MET A 125 10.46 -20.56 -11.57
CA MET A 125 11.68 -21.01 -10.88
C MET A 125 11.78 -22.54 -10.86
N VAL A 126 10.67 -23.26 -10.66
CA VAL A 126 10.63 -24.73 -10.77
C VAL A 126 10.96 -25.18 -12.19
N LYS A 127 10.33 -24.56 -13.21
CA LYS A 127 10.57 -24.88 -14.62
C LYS A 127 12.03 -24.66 -15.03
N GLU A 128 12.67 -23.65 -14.48
CA GLU A 128 14.09 -23.33 -14.71
C GLU A 128 15.05 -24.20 -13.89
N GLY A 129 14.55 -25.09 -13.04
CA GLY A 129 15.35 -25.94 -12.16
C GLY A 129 16.08 -25.19 -11.04
N LYS A 130 15.61 -23.99 -10.67
CA LYS A 130 16.18 -23.19 -9.59
C LYS A 130 15.74 -23.66 -8.21
N ILE A 131 14.56 -24.26 -8.14
CA ILE A 131 13.96 -24.85 -6.95
C ILE A 131 13.15 -26.09 -7.33
N ASP A 132 12.87 -26.96 -6.37
CA ASP A 132 11.87 -28.03 -6.50
C ASP A 132 10.48 -27.54 -6.05
N SER A 133 9.42 -28.18 -6.54
CA SER A 133 8.05 -27.85 -6.10
C SER A 133 7.83 -28.09 -4.61
N SER A 134 8.61 -28.96 -3.98
CA SER A 134 8.62 -29.22 -2.53
C SER A 134 9.20 -28.06 -1.71
N ASP A 135 9.95 -27.15 -2.33
CA ASP A 135 10.52 -25.98 -1.66
C ASP A 135 9.51 -24.82 -1.56
N ILE A 136 8.34 -24.98 -2.21
CA ILE A 136 7.29 -23.95 -2.19
C ILE A 136 6.45 -24.12 -0.92
N ASP A 137 6.83 -23.39 0.13
CA ASP A 137 6.09 -23.24 1.38
C ASP A 137 5.53 -21.79 1.53
N GLU A 138 4.94 -21.51 2.69
CA GLU A 138 4.36 -20.18 2.99
C GLU A 138 5.43 -19.09 3.02
N ASP A 139 6.60 -19.37 3.58
CA ASP A 139 7.72 -18.43 3.70
C ASP A 139 8.30 -18.12 2.33
N PHE A 140 8.51 -19.17 1.50
CA PHE A 140 8.96 -18.98 0.14
C PHE A 140 7.97 -18.16 -0.68
N LEU A 141 6.67 -18.44 -0.62
CA LEU A 141 5.65 -17.68 -1.32
C LEU A 141 5.58 -16.24 -0.83
N SER A 142 5.69 -16.01 0.48
CA SER A 142 5.77 -14.68 1.08
C SER A 142 6.96 -13.88 0.54
N SER A 143 8.10 -14.52 0.31
CA SER A 143 9.30 -13.89 -0.26
C SER A 143 9.12 -13.39 -1.70
N LEU A 144 8.13 -13.92 -2.42
CA LEU A 144 7.81 -13.54 -3.80
C LEU A 144 6.71 -12.47 -3.90
N MET A 145 6.09 -12.07 -2.78
CA MET A 145 5.11 -10.99 -2.72
C MET A 145 5.75 -9.63 -3.03
N TYR A 146 4.92 -8.60 -3.22
CA TYR A 146 5.42 -7.24 -3.44
C TYR A 146 6.06 -6.68 -2.17
N ASN A 147 7.36 -6.39 -2.23
CA ASN A 147 8.12 -5.80 -1.11
C ASN A 147 8.04 -6.63 0.20
N PRO A 148 8.55 -7.87 0.19
CA PRO A 148 8.45 -8.79 1.32
C PRO A 148 9.19 -8.29 2.58
N GLU A 149 10.23 -7.45 2.43
CA GLU A 149 10.98 -6.89 3.56
C GLU A 149 10.14 -6.00 4.50
N ALA A 150 8.96 -5.58 4.07
CA ALA A 150 8.05 -4.78 4.92
C ALA A 150 7.32 -5.62 5.97
N GLY A 151 7.26 -6.94 5.78
CA GLY A 151 6.47 -7.83 6.61
C GLY A 151 4.96 -7.64 6.48
N ASP A 152 4.22 -8.40 7.25
CA ASP A 152 2.77 -8.33 7.33
C ASP A 152 2.31 -7.11 8.14
N PRO A 153 1.18 -6.47 7.79
CA PRO A 153 0.66 -5.36 8.55
C PRO A 153 0.07 -5.81 9.89
N ASP A 154 0.44 -5.13 10.96
CA ASP A 154 -0.15 -5.37 12.29
C ASP A 154 -1.61 -4.90 12.36
N LEU A 155 -1.91 -3.78 11.72
CA LEU A 155 -3.21 -3.11 11.78
C LEU A 155 -3.63 -2.64 10.39
N ILE A 156 -4.84 -2.99 9.99
CA ILE A 156 -5.52 -2.46 8.81
C ILE A 156 -6.61 -1.48 9.25
N ILE A 157 -6.45 -0.23 8.83
CA ILE A 157 -7.43 0.84 9.09
C ILE A 157 -8.29 1.02 7.84
N ARG A 158 -9.60 0.86 7.98
CA ARG A 158 -10.57 1.08 6.91
C ARG A 158 -11.56 2.18 7.29
N PRO A 159 -11.36 3.42 6.82
CA PRO A 159 -12.32 4.51 6.98
C PRO A 159 -13.51 4.37 6.00
N SER A 160 -14.46 5.31 6.08
CA SER A 160 -15.61 5.49 5.18
C SER A 160 -16.77 4.51 5.39
N GLY A 161 -16.92 3.92 6.58
CA GLY A 161 -18.05 3.06 6.91
C GLY A 161 -18.09 1.73 6.14
N GLU A 162 -16.96 1.30 5.60
CA GLU A 162 -16.84 0.12 4.76
C GLU A 162 -16.16 -1.02 5.51
N TYR A 163 -16.84 -2.16 5.65
CA TYR A 163 -16.39 -3.32 6.44
C TYR A 163 -15.87 -4.45 5.52
N ARG A 164 -14.92 -4.13 4.64
CA ARG A 164 -14.32 -5.07 3.68
C ARG A 164 -12.90 -4.67 3.32
N LEU A 165 -12.05 -5.63 2.94
CA LEU A 165 -10.66 -5.39 2.50
C LEU A 165 -10.56 -4.84 1.08
N SER A 166 -11.55 -5.09 0.24
CA SER A 166 -11.55 -4.70 -1.17
C SER A 166 -10.27 -5.13 -1.90
N ASN A 167 -9.88 -6.38 -1.73
CA ASN A 167 -8.69 -6.95 -2.38
C ASN A 167 -7.34 -6.33 -1.93
N PHE A 168 -7.31 -5.69 -0.74
CA PHE A 168 -6.10 -5.06 -0.20
C PHE A 168 -5.33 -6.03 0.69
N LEU A 169 -4.03 -6.22 0.44
CA LEU A 169 -3.05 -6.99 1.22
C LEU A 169 -3.57 -8.36 1.70
N LEU A 170 -4.26 -9.12 0.82
CA LEU A 170 -4.95 -10.35 1.22
C LEU A 170 -4.04 -11.38 1.89
N TRP A 171 -2.83 -11.60 1.36
CA TRP A 171 -1.87 -12.54 1.93
C TRP A 171 -1.39 -12.06 3.30
N GLY A 172 -0.83 -10.87 3.36
CA GLY A 172 -0.26 -10.32 4.59
C GLY A 172 -1.28 -9.97 5.67
N SER A 173 -2.59 -9.91 5.35
CA SER A 173 -3.63 -9.60 6.34
C SER A 173 -4.10 -10.79 7.18
N ALA A 174 -3.51 -11.98 6.98
CA ALA A 174 -3.96 -13.22 7.63
C ALA A 174 -4.07 -13.11 9.16
N TYR A 175 -3.18 -12.35 9.79
CA TYR A 175 -3.17 -12.11 11.23
C TYR A 175 -3.25 -10.64 11.62
N SER A 176 -3.62 -9.77 10.66
CA SER A 176 -3.79 -8.34 10.95
C SER A 176 -5.02 -8.09 11.81
N GLU A 177 -4.91 -7.12 12.70
CA GLU A 177 -6.07 -6.56 13.37
C GLU A 177 -6.76 -5.53 12.46
N PHE A 178 -8.08 -5.37 12.62
CA PHE A 178 -8.86 -4.43 11.81
C PHE A 178 -9.45 -3.32 12.69
N TRP A 179 -9.37 -2.10 12.18
CA TRP A 179 -10.05 -0.95 12.75
C TRP A 179 -10.90 -0.27 11.67
N PHE A 180 -12.20 -0.20 11.88
CA PHE A 180 -13.18 0.39 10.97
C PHE A 180 -13.71 1.69 11.52
N SER A 181 -14.01 2.67 10.64
CA SER A 181 -14.54 3.97 11.03
C SER A 181 -15.45 4.51 9.94
N ASP A 182 -16.50 5.23 10.34
CA ASP A 182 -17.42 5.95 9.44
C ASP A 182 -16.83 7.26 8.90
N ILE A 183 -15.68 7.70 9.44
CA ILE A 183 -14.98 8.91 9.01
C ILE A 183 -14.53 8.75 7.57
N LEU A 184 -14.85 9.70 6.69
CA LEU A 184 -14.36 9.69 5.33
C LEU A 184 -12.85 9.93 5.28
N TRP A 185 -12.14 9.30 4.33
CA TRP A 185 -10.68 9.45 4.23
C TRP A 185 -10.20 10.91 4.20
N PRO A 186 -10.82 11.86 3.46
CA PRO A 186 -10.40 13.26 3.49
C PRO A 186 -10.52 13.94 4.86
N ASP A 187 -11.39 13.42 5.74
CA ASP A 187 -11.64 13.97 7.08
C ASP A 187 -10.87 13.22 8.18
N PHE A 188 -10.19 12.11 7.83
CA PHE A 188 -9.41 11.29 8.76
C PHE A 188 -8.20 12.09 9.30
N THR A 189 -8.01 12.10 10.62
CA THR A 189 -7.02 12.93 11.30
C THR A 189 -5.93 12.09 11.98
N GLY A 190 -4.85 12.76 12.43
CA GLY A 190 -3.85 12.14 13.29
C GLY A 190 -4.42 11.60 14.61
N ASP A 191 -5.42 12.28 15.17
CA ASP A 191 -6.11 11.82 16.39
C ASP A 191 -6.89 10.54 16.14
N ASP A 192 -7.48 10.36 14.95
CA ASP A 192 -8.15 9.12 14.57
C ASP A 192 -7.13 7.98 14.39
N LEU A 193 -5.94 8.28 13.87
CA LEU A 193 -4.83 7.32 13.80
C LEU A 193 -4.37 6.90 15.21
N ILE A 194 -4.21 7.85 16.13
CA ILE A 194 -3.89 7.55 17.55
C ILE A 194 -4.97 6.65 18.15
N LYS A 195 -6.24 6.97 17.92
CA LYS A 195 -7.36 6.16 18.42
C LYS A 195 -7.31 4.73 17.90
N ALA A 196 -7.05 4.56 16.59
CA ALA A 196 -6.92 3.24 15.99
C ALA A 196 -5.76 2.44 16.62
N ILE A 197 -4.59 3.08 16.83
CA ILE A 197 -3.42 2.47 17.47
C ILE A 197 -3.71 2.13 18.94
N TYR A 198 -4.37 3.03 19.68
CA TYR A 198 -4.71 2.78 21.07
C TYR A 198 -5.70 1.62 21.23
N ASP A 199 -6.68 1.52 20.34
CA ASP A 199 -7.62 0.39 20.33
C ASP A 199 -6.89 -0.93 19.97
N TYR A 200 -5.93 -0.88 19.02
CA TYR A 200 -5.08 -2.01 18.68
C TYR A 200 -4.23 -2.48 19.89
N GLN A 201 -3.60 -1.57 20.61
CA GLN A 201 -2.75 -1.89 21.77
C GLN A 201 -3.49 -2.56 22.91
N LYS A 202 -4.79 -2.40 23.02
CA LYS A 202 -5.64 -3.06 24.04
C LYS A 202 -6.01 -4.50 23.68
N ARG A 203 -5.78 -4.91 22.43
CA ARG A 203 -6.16 -6.25 21.97
C ARG A 203 -5.12 -7.27 22.40
N ASN A 204 -5.61 -8.44 22.77
CA ASN A 204 -4.74 -9.58 23.07
C ASN A 204 -4.64 -10.46 21.82
N ARG A 205 -3.51 -10.41 21.12
CA ARG A 205 -3.24 -11.19 19.90
C ARG A 205 -2.81 -12.60 20.27
N ARG A 206 -3.59 -13.61 19.93
CA ARG A 206 -3.34 -15.00 20.30
C ARG A 206 -2.65 -15.83 19.22
N PHE A 207 -2.59 -15.38 17.97
CA PHE A 207 -1.98 -16.08 16.83
C PHE A 207 -2.30 -17.58 16.74
N GLY A 208 -3.55 -17.96 17.05
CA GLY A 208 -3.96 -19.37 17.09
C GLY A 208 -3.51 -20.15 18.33
N GLY A 209 -2.79 -19.52 19.26
CA GLY A 209 -2.43 -20.11 20.57
C GLY A 209 -3.53 -19.93 21.63
N VAL A 210 -3.45 -20.73 22.72
CA VAL A 210 -4.40 -20.68 23.85
C VAL A 210 -3.98 -19.57 24.83
#